data_91a1bfd61a6d9a4454756e3bb96d3b95
#
_entry.id   91a1bfd61a6d9a4454756e3bb96d3b95
#
_cell.length_a   1.000
_cell.length_b   1.000
_cell.length_c   1.000
_cell.angle_alpha   90.00
_cell.angle_beta   90.00
_cell.angle_gamma   90.00
#
_symmetry.space_group_name_H-M   'P 1'
#
loop_
_entity.id
_entity.type
_entity.pdbx_description
1 polymer ?
#
loop_
_entity_poly.entity_id
_entity_poly.type
_entity_poly.pdbx_seq_one_letter_code
_entity_poly.pdbx_strand_id
1 'polypeptide(L)'
;PGISSFQAAAAALKSQFTIPEEVQSIILTRGEGRTPMPEKEKLHLLARSQSTMCIYLSAAIVEQVQEELLQAYSPETPVAACYKLTWKEEKIYRGKLKDLAQIVRDNHLTLTTLLVVGNAIDHREGLSRLYADEFKHLFRP
;
A
#
# COMPACT_ATOMS: atom_id res chain seq x y z
N PRO A 1 -21.42 11.46 1.19
CA PRO A 1 -20.26 10.65 1.52
C PRO A 1 -19.08 11.02 0.62
N GLY A 2 -17.88 10.90 1.18
CA GLY A 2 -16.65 11.11 0.43
C GLY A 2 -15.86 9.81 0.33
N ILE A 3 -14.77 9.84 -0.42
CA ILE A 3 -13.85 8.71 -0.50
C ILE A 3 -12.50 9.12 0.06
N SER A 4 -11.83 8.18 0.73
CA SER A 4 -10.46 8.38 1.18
C SER A 4 -9.47 8.08 0.06
N SER A 5 -8.26 8.63 0.14
CA SER A 5 -7.25 8.40 -0.88
C SER A 5 -6.85 6.93 -1.03
N PHE A 6 -7.01 6.09 0.01
CA PHE A 6 -6.72 4.66 -0.16
C PHE A 6 -7.68 3.99 -1.15
N GLN A 7 -8.93 4.43 -1.21
CA GLN A 7 -9.90 3.92 -2.18
C GLN A 7 -9.53 4.36 -3.60
N ALA A 8 -9.11 5.62 -3.75
CA ALA A 8 -8.62 6.13 -5.03
C ALA A 8 -7.34 5.40 -5.47
N ALA A 9 -6.46 5.08 -4.52
CA ALA A 9 -5.25 4.31 -4.80
C ALA A 9 -5.60 2.90 -5.30
N ALA A 10 -6.55 2.23 -4.65
CA ALA A 10 -6.99 0.91 -5.08
C ALA A 10 -7.50 0.93 -6.52
N ALA A 11 -8.27 1.95 -6.87
CA ALA A 11 -8.77 2.13 -8.24
C ALA A 11 -7.63 2.38 -9.22
N ALA A 12 -6.70 3.27 -8.89
CA ALA A 12 -5.57 3.61 -9.75
C ALA A 12 -4.61 2.44 -9.94
N LEU A 13 -4.40 1.64 -8.89
CA LEU A 13 -3.53 0.47 -8.93
C LEU A 13 -4.25 -0.78 -9.47
N LYS A 14 -5.56 -0.70 -9.68
CA LYS A 14 -6.41 -1.81 -10.10
C LYS A 14 -6.26 -3.02 -9.19
N SER A 15 -6.31 -2.79 -7.89
CA SER A 15 -6.14 -3.81 -6.87
C SER A 15 -7.24 -3.69 -5.82
N GLN A 16 -7.70 -4.82 -5.30
CA GLN A 16 -8.63 -4.85 -4.17
C GLN A 16 -7.91 -4.71 -2.84
N PHE A 17 -6.57 -4.69 -2.86
CA PHE A 17 -5.72 -4.71 -1.67
C PHE A 17 -5.86 -5.98 -0.83
N THR A 18 -6.51 -6.99 -1.35
CA THR A 18 -6.64 -8.30 -0.70
C THR A 18 -6.28 -9.41 -1.67
N ILE A 19 -5.82 -10.54 -1.12
CA ILE A 19 -5.55 -11.76 -1.87
C ILE A 19 -6.23 -12.90 -1.12
N PRO A 20 -7.10 -13.69 -1.76
CA PRO A 20 -7.76 -14.81 -1.09
C PRO A 20 -6.75 -15.68 -0.35
N GLU A 21 -7.06 -16.03 0.90
CA GLU A 21 -6.26 -16.90 1.77
C GLU A 21 -4.90 -16.31 2.22
N GLU A 22 -4.48 -15.18 1.67
CA GLU A 22 -3.17 -14.61 1.99
C GLU A 22 -3.27 -13.25 2.69
N VAL A 23 -4.01 -12.31 2.12
CA VAL A 23 -4.15 -10.96 2.66
C VAL A 23 -5.62 -10.55 2.71
N GLN A 24 -6.16 -10.39 3.90
CA GLN A 24 -7.57 -10.05 4.09
C GLN A 24 -7.79 -8.72 4.79
N SER A 25 -6.73 -8.05 5.21
CA SER A 25 -6.82 -6.81 5.99
C SER A 25 -6.10 -5.67 5.30
N ILE A 26 -6.67 -4.48 5.43
CA ILE A 26 -6.06 -3.24 4.96
C ILE A 26 -5.85 -2.34 6.17
N ILE A 27 -4.63 -1.91 6.40
CA ILE A 27 -4.30 -1.05 7.52
C ILE A 27 -4.13 0.38 7.01
N LEU A 28 -4.89 1.29 7.57
CA LEU A 28 -4.78 2.73 7.30
C LEU A 28 -4.05 3.37 8.47
N THR A 29 -2.88 3.92 8.23
CA THR A 29 -2.05 4.45 9.30
C THR A 29 -1.13 5.57 8.78
N ARG A 30 -0.23 6.03 9.63
CA ARG A 30 0.82 6.99 9.27
C ARG A 30 2.12 6.63 9.95
N GLY A 31 3.22 7.16 9.48
CA GLY A 31 4.49 7.04 10.16
C GLY A 31 4.56 7.99 11.37
N GLU A 32 5.47 7.72 12.27
CA GLU A 32 5.72 8.56 13.44
C GLU A 32 6.63 9.73 13.05
N GLY A 33 6.02 10.87 12.78
CA GLY A 33 6.74 12.09 12.50
C GLY A 33 6.92 12.93 13.77
N ARG A 34 6.46 14.20 13.70
CA ARG A 34 6.49 15.08 14.86
C ARG A 34 5.50 14.67 15.94
N THR A 35 4.41 14.03 15.55
CA THR A 35 3.39 13.54 16.46
C THR A 35 3.66 12.07 16.77
N PRO A 36 3.86 11.70 18.04
CA PRO A 36 4.13 10.31 18.39
C PRO A 36 2.99 9.38 18.01
N MET A 37 3.33 8.12 17.77
CA MET A 37 2.36 7.04 17.59
C MET A 37 2.27 6.23 18.88
N PRO A 38 1.08 5.71 19.20
CA PRO A 38 0.96 4.76 20.32
C PRO A 38 1.92 3.58 20.12
N GLU A 39 2.49 3.08 21.22
CA GLU A 39 3.45 1.97 21.15
C GLU A 39 2.93 0.77 20.37
N LYS A 40 1.65 0.43 20.55
CA LYS A 40 1.04 -0.72 19.89
C LYS A 40 0.78 -0.50 18.39
N GLU A 41 0.83 0.73 17.93
CA GLU A 41 0.52 1.08 16.55
C GLU A 41 1.73 1.58 15.76
N LYS A 42 2.92 1.33 16.26
CA LYS A 42 4.14 1.65 15.50
C LYS A 42 4.22 0.79 14.24
N LEU A 43 4.74 1.35 13.17
CA LEU A 43 4.74 0.68 11.87
C LEU A 43 5.38 -0.70 11.92
N HIS A 44 6.49 -0.86 12.62
CA HIS A 44 7.16 -2.16 12.70
C HIS A 44 6.30 -3.23 13.37
N LEU A 45 5.38 -2.84 14.26
CA LEU A 45 4.45 -3.78 14.89
C LEU A 45 3.27 -4.09 13.96
N LEU A 46 2.68 -3.08 13.34
CA LEU A 46 1.59 -3.28 12.40
C LEU A 46 2.04 -4.10 11.19
N ALA A 47 3.28 -3.95 10.79
CA ALA A 47 3.85 -4.65 9.64
C ALA A 47 3.92 -6.18 9.82
N ARG A 48 3.86 -6.66 11.06
CA ARG A 48 3.93 -8.11 11.35
C ARG A 48 2.84 -8.93 10.68
N SER A 49 1.67 -8.33 10.48
CA SER A 49 0.56 -9.03 9.82
C SER A 49 0.79 -9.19 8.33
N GLN A 50 1.72 -8.44 7.75
CA GLN A 50 1.97 -8.38 6.31
C GLN A 50 0.71 -8.07 5.49
N SER A 51 -0.24 -7.39 6.12
CA SER A 51 -1.44 -6.87 5.46
C SER A 51 -1.07 -5.80 4.44
N THR A 52 -2.00 -5.45 3.57
CA THR A 52 -1.83 -4.25 2.73
C THR A 52 -1.88 -3.03 3.64
N MET A 53 -0.88 -2.17 3.55
CA MET A 53 -0.79 -1.00 4.40
C MET A 53 -0.79 0.28 3.56
N CYS A 54 -1.66 1.20 3.93
CA CYS A 54 -1.76 2.51 3.30
C CYS A 54 -1.29 3.55 4.32
N ILE A 55 -0.17 4.22 4.01
CA ILE A 55 0.53 5.09 4.96
C ILE A 55 0.38 6.53 4.53
N TYR A 56 -0.33 7.29 5.33
CA TYR A 56 -0.65 8.70 5.09
C TYR A 56 0.44 9.61 5.66
N LEU A 57 0.59 10.79 5.08
CA LEU A 57 1.39 11.89 5.65
C LEU A 57 2.84 11.54 5.97
N SER A 58 3.45 10.63 5.21
CA SER A 58 4.73 10.06 5.59
C SER A 58 5.85 10.23 4.56
N ALA A 59 5.62 10.98 3.48
CA ALA A 59 6.65 11.16 2.46
C ALA A 59 7.90 11.85 3.02
N ALA A 60 7.75 12.80 3.92
CA ALA A 60 8.88 13.53 4.51
C ALA A 60 9.78 12.65 5.38
N ILE A 61 9.24 11.54 5.91
CA ILE A 61 9.97 10.63 6.79
C ILE A 61 10.09 9.23 6.18
N VAL A 62 10.13 9.16 4.86
CA VAL A 62 10.06 7.88 4.14
C VAL A 62 11.21 6.94 4.48
N GLU A 63 12.41 7.45 4.79
CA GLU A 63 13.53 6.61 5.20
C GLU A 63 13.22 5.83 6.47
N GLN A 64 12.64 6.51 7.46
CA GLN A 64 12.22 5.88 8.71
C GLN A 64 11.09 4.88 8.46
N VAL A 65 10.13 5.24 7.62
CA VAL A 65 9.03 4.36 7.26
C VAL A 65 9.55 3.09 6.62
N GLN A 66 10.44 3.21 5.64
CA GLN A 66 11.03 2.05 4.97
C GLN A 66 11.78 1.15 5.95
N GLU A 67 12.58 1.73 6.84
CA GLU A 67 13.33 0.97 7.83
C GLU A 67 12.41 0.18 8.75
N GLU A 68 11.35 0.79 9.26
CA GLU A 68 10.39 0.09 10.11
C GLU A 68 9.66 -1.03 9.37
N LEU A 69 9.24 -0.79 8.14
CA LEU A 69 8.54 -1.80 7.35
C LEU A 69 9.44 -2.99 7.02
N LEU A 70 10.72 -2.76 6.77
CA LEU A 70 11.68 -3.82 6.48
C LEU A 70 11.94 -4.75 7.67
N GLN A 71 11.48 -4.40 8.87
CA GLN A 71 11.58 -5.30 10.02
C GLN A 71 10.64 -6.49 9.91
N ALA A 72 9.60 -6.41 9.07
CA ALA A 72 8.60 -7.47 8.95
C ALA A 72 8.30 -7.86 7.49
N TYR A 73 8.26 -6.88 6.56
CA TYR A 73 8.06 -7.20 5.15
C TYR A 73 9.38 -7.56 4.48
N SER A 74 9.31 -8.41 3.47
CA SER A 74 10.46 -8.70 2.60
C SER A 74 10.89 -7.42 1.85
N PRO A 75 12.19 -7.22 1.59
CA PRO A 75 12.67 -6.12 0.74
C PRO A 75 12.06 -6.12 -0.67
N GLU A 76 11.62 -7.27 -1.14
CA GLU A 76 11.02 -7.43 -2.46
C GLU A 76 9.51 -7.15 -2.48
N THR A 77 8.92 -6.84 -1.33
CA THR A 77 7.49 -6.56 -1.24
C THR A 77 7.11 -5.38 -2.15
N PRO A 78 6.06 -5.53 -2.97
CA PRO A 78 5.62 -4.45 -3.85
C PRO A 78 5.19 -3.22 -3.06
N VAL A 79 5.55 -2.05 -3.59
CA VAL A 79 5.12 -0.76 -3.06
C VAL A 79 4.64 0.14 -4.18
N ALA A 80 3.87 1.14 -3.83
CA ALA A 80 3.50 2.22 -4.73
C ALA A 80 3.49 3.53 -3.96
N ALA A 81 4.05 4.57 -4.57
CA ALA A 81 3.92 5.93 -4.08
C ALA A 81 2.92 6.63 -5.00
N CYS A 82 1.76 6.96 -4.44
CA CYS A 82 0.64 7.51 -5.19
C CYS A 82 0.55 9.01 -4.94
N TYR A 83 0.95 9.79 -5.92
CA TYR A 83 1.05 11.23 -5.80
C TYR A 83 -0.18 11.91 -6.37
N LYS A 84 -0.76 12.81 -5.57
CA LYS A 84 -1.92 13.63 -5.97
C LYS A 84 -3.05 12.82 -6.61
N LEU A 85 -3.44 11.73 -5.95
CA LEU A 85 -4.53 10.89 -6.43
C LEU A 85 -5.79 11.69 -6.73
N THR A 86 -6.39 11.46 -7.89
CA THR A 86 -7.57 12.13 -8.45
C THR A 86 -7.34 13.56 -8.93
N TRP A 87 -6.15 14.12 -8.70
CA TRP A 87 -5.80 15.42 -9.24
C TRP A 87 -5.32 15.29 -10.69
N LYS A 88 -5.31 16.38 -11.42
CA LYS A 88 -4.82 16.41 -12.80
C LYS A 88 -3.35 15.97 -12.89
N GLU A 89 -2.57 16.25 -11.85
CA GLU A 89 -1.15 15.93 -11.76
C GLU A 89 -0.88 14.55 -11.17
N GLU A 90 -1.88 13.71 -11.06
CA GLU A 90 -1.74 12.37 -10.50
C GLU A 90 -0.60 11.58 -11.15
N LYS A 91 0.24 10.97 -10.32
CA LYS A 91 1.31 10.07 -10.77
C LYS A 91 1.42 8.89 -9.82
N ILE A 92 1.67 7.72 -10.37
CA ILE A 92 1.84 6.48 -9.63
C ILE A 92 3.26 5.95 -9.88
N TYR A 93 4.00 5.73 -8.82
CA TYR A 93 5.35 5.17 -8.90
C TYR A 93 5.36 3.83 -8.21
N ARG A 94 5.63 2.76 -8.97
CA ARG A 94 5.67 1.39 -8.45
C ARG A 94 7.10 0.94 -8.26
N GLY A 95 7.32 0.06 -7.31
CA GLY A 95 8.63 -0.51 -7.07
C GLY A 95 8.60 -1.53 -5.94
N LYS A 96 9.75 -1.73 -5.33
CA LYS A 96 9.92 -2.67 -4.22
C LYS A 96 10.20 -1.89 -2.95
N LEU A 97 9.86 -2.50 -1.80
CA LEU A 97 10.03 -1.84 -0.51
C LEU A 97 11.46 -1.34 -0.29
N LYS A 98 12.46 -2.10 -0.70
CA LYS A 98 13.86 -1.71 -0.55
C LYS A 98 14.21 -0.40 -1.25
N ASP A 99 13.40 0.02 -2.24
CA ASP A 99 13.64 1.23 -3.03
C ASP A 99 12.66 2.36 -2.72
N LEU A 100 11.78 2.17 -1.74
CA LEU A 100 10.69 3.12 -1.46
C LEU A 100 11.19 4.54 -1.19
N ALA A 101 12.19 4.68 -0.31
CA ALA A 101 12.74 5.99 0.03
C ALA A 101 13.35 6.67 -1.21
N GLN A 102 14.07 5.91 -2.01
CA GLN A 102 14.68 6.43 -3.23
C GLN A 102 13.62 6.90 -4.22
N ILE A 103 12.54 6.13 -4.39
CA ILE A 103 11.42 6.50 -5.27
C ILE A 103 10.84 7.85 -4.85
N VAL A 104 10.58 8.01 -3.56
CA VAL A 104 9.99 9.26 -3.04
C VAL A 104 10.94 10.43 -3.21
N ARG A 105 12.24 10.25 -2.93
CA ARG A 105 13.23 11.33 -3.03
C ARG A 105 13.54 11.71 -4.47
N ASP A 106 13.75 10.72 -5.33
CA ASP A 106 14.09 10.97 -6.74
C ASP A 106 12.97 11.71 -7.49
N ASN A 107 11.73 11.50 -7.09
CA ASN A 107 10.56 12.11 -7.73
C ASN A 107 10.03 13.33 -6.96
N HIS A 108 10.75 13.77 -5.92
CA HIS A 108 10.40 14.94 -5.11
C HIS A 108 8.97 14.91 -4.58
N LEU A 109 8.52 13.75 -4.12
CA LEU A 109 7.16 13.57 -3.65
C LEU A 109 6.98 14.20 -2.26
N THR A 110 5.81 14.81 -2.04
CA THR A 110 5.53 15.62 -0.85
C THR A 110 4.26 15.15 -0.14
N LEU A 111 3.66 16.04 0.65
CA LEU A 111 2.54 15.74 1.56
C LEU A 111 1.33 15.06 0.92
N THR A 112 1.07 15.32 -0.36
CA THR A 112 -0.07 14.72 -1.07
C THR A 112 0.27 13.35 -1.66
N THR A 113 1.09 12.59 -0.96
CA THR A 113 1.55 11.26 -1.38
C THR A 113 1.01 10.20 -0.42
N LEU A 114 0.34 9.19 -0.95
CA LEU A 114 -0.04 8.00 -0.21
C LEU A 114 0.95 6.89 -0.53
N LEU A 115 1.54 6.28 0.50
CA LEU A 115 2.43 5.14 0.33
C LEU A 115 1.64 3.86 0.56
N VAL A 116 1.68 2.94 -0.40
CA VAL A 116 0.98 1.66 -0.29
C VAL A 116 2.01 0.54 -0.36
N VAL A 117 1.91 -0.41 0.57
CA VAL A 117 2.83 -1.55 0.63
C VAL A 117 2.05 -2.84 0.82
N GLY A 118 2.45 -3.89 0.13
CA GLY A 118 1.86 -5.20 0.29
C GLY A 118 1.83 -6.00 -1.02
N ASN A 119 1.77 -7.31 -0.87
CA ASN A 119 1.76 -8.21 -2.03
C ASN A 119 0.52 -8.04 -2.92
N ALA A 120 -0.59 -7.58 -2.34
CA ALA A 120 -1.85 -7.45 -3.06
C ALA A 120 -1.81 -6.42 -4.20
N ILE A 121 -0.94 -5.41 -4.12
CA ILE A 121 -0.95 -4.35 -5.14
C ILE A 121 -0.48 -4.82 -6.50
N ASP A 122 0.27 -5.91 -6.57
CA ASP A 122 0.74 -6.48 -7.84
C ASP A 122 0.08 -7.83 -8.16
N HIS A 123 -0.82 -8.31 -7.31
CA HIS A 123 -1.39 -9.64 -7.46
C HIS A 123 -2.64 -9.63 -8.34
N ARG A 124 -2.43 -9.44 -9.65
CA ARG A 124 -3.54 -9.38 -10.62
C ARG A 124 -4.07 -10.75 -11.03
N GLU A 125 -3.21 -11.76 -11.04
CA GLU A 125 -3.57 -13.12 -11.42
C GLU A 125 -4.60 -13.75 -10.48
N GLY A 126 -4.47 -13.53 -9.17
CA GLY A 126 -5.44 -14.03 -8.21
C GLY A 126 -6.85 -13.52 -8.47
N LEU A 127 -6.96 -12.26 -8.89
CA LEU A 127 -8.23 -11.65 -9.22
C LEU A 127 -8.82 -12.28 -10.49
N SER A 128 -8.01 -12.48 -11.52
CA SER A 128 -8.43 -13.11 -12.77
C SER A 128 -8.92 -14.54 -12.55
N ARG A 129 -8.24 -15.32 -11.72
CA ARG A 129 -8.62 -16.69 -11.42
C ARG A 129 -9.93 -16.75 -10.66
N LEU A 130 -10.13 -15.85 -9.70
CA LEU A 130 -11.36 -15.80 -8.92
C LEU A 130 -12.57 -15.52 -9.81
N TYR A 131 -12.44 -14.61 -10.75
CA TYR A 131 -13.56 -14.22 -11.63
C TYR A 131 -13.70 -15.13 -12.86
N ALA A 132 -12.62 -15.77 -13.32
CA ALA A 132 -12.69 -16.56 -14.54
C ALA A 132 -13.17 -17.99 -14.33
N ASP A 133 -12.62 -18.75 -13.39
CA ASP A 133 -12.88 -20.19 -13.27
C ASP A 133 -13.69 -20.57 -12.02
N GLU A 134 -13.16 -20.33 -10.82
CA GLU A 134 -13.78 -20.80 -9.59
C GLU A 134 -15.11 -20.10 -9.28
N PHE A 135 -15.19 -18.83 -9.52
CA PHE A 135 -16.39 -18.04 -9.27
C PHE A 135 -17.52 -18.39 -10.23
N LYS A 136 -17.18 -18.72 -11.48
CA LYS A 136 -18.17 -19.16 -12.46
C LYS A 136 -18.77 -20.52 -12.11
N HIS A 137 -17.97 -21.42 -11.57
CA HIS A 137 -18.45 -22.73 -11.16
C HIS A 137 -19.39 -22.68 -9.95
N LEU A 138 -19.24 -21.71 -9.06
CA LEU A 138 -20.10 -21.54 -7.90
C LEU A 138 -21.45 -20.93 -8.24
N PHE A 139 -21.53 -20.10 -9.25
CA PHE A 139 -22.73 -19.33 -9.57
C PHE A 139 -23.35 -19.65 -10.93
N ARG A 140 -22.74 -20.54 -11.70
CA ARG A 140 -23.26 -21.01 -12.98
C ARG A 140 -23.17 -22.53 -13.00
N PRO A 141 -24.31 -23.18 -12.73
CA PRO A 141 -24.36 -24.65 -12.83
C PRO A 141 -24.14 -25.13 -14.25
#